data_b2df410c75047a3b730eb81f9d9ce294
#
_entry.id   b2df410c75047a3b730eb81f9d9ce294
#
_cell.length_a   1.000
_cell.length_b   1.000
_cell.length_c   1.000
_cell.angle_alpha   90.00
_cell.angle_beta   90.00
_cell.angle_gamma   90.00
#
_symmetry.space_group_name_H-M   'P 1'
#
loop_
_entity.id
_entity.type
_entity.pdbx_description
1 polymer ?
#
loop_
_entity_poly.entity_id
_entity_poly.type
_entity_poly.pdbx_seq_one_letter_code
_entity_poly.pdbx_strand_id
1 'polypeptide(L)'
;MWSLYKIVATTALLALLAMLCCVRPSVHAQEAASTIHISVKDHHFQPATLHAPPNKPIVLIIKNLDSTPMEFESVRLRVEKVVAGGGEGIIRLRALEAGAYNFFDDFHQQTQGTLDVK
;
A
#
# COMPACT_ATOMS: atom_id res chain seq x y z
N MET A 1 8.19 59.27 -33.58
CA MET A 1 9.00 58.63 -32.49
C MET A 1 8.16 58.04 -31.35
N TRP A 2 7.07 58.64 -30.99
CA TRP A 2 6.22 58.11 -29.90
C TRP A 2 5.41 56.83 -30.26
N SER A 3 5.15 56.60 -31.53
CA SER A 3 4.37 55.44 -31.99
C SER A 3 5.13 54.12 -31.90
N LEU A 4 6.45 54.13 -32.03
CA LEU A 4 7.31 52.94 -31.95
C LEU A 4 7.49 52.44 -30.51
N TYR A 5 7.43 53.31 -29.51
CA TYR A 5 7.55 52.94 -28.10
C TYR A 5 6.35 52.17 -27.59
N LYS A 6 5.16 52.44 -28.12
CA LYS A 6 3.92 51.74 -27.72
C LYS A 6 3.86 50.32 -28.26
N ILE A 7 4.47 50.04 -29.40
CA ILE A 7 4.46 48.71 -30.02
C ILE A 7 5.44 47.76 -29.32
N VAL A 8 6.60 48.27 -28.89
CA VAL A 8 7.60 47.44 -28.20
C VAL A 8 7.16 47.07 -26.81
N ALA A 9 6.43 47.93 -26.10
CA ALA A 9 5.95 47.63 -24.74
C ALA A 9 4.83 46.57 -24.71
N THR A 10 4.00 46.49 -25.74
CA THR A 10 2.89 45.51 -25.80
C THR A 10 3.36 44.14 -26.20
N THR A 11 4.40 44.00 -26.99
CA THR A 11 4.94 42.68 -27.38
C THR A 11 5.72 42.02 -26.26
N ALA A 12 6.40 42.80 -25.40
CA ALA A 12 7.12 42.26 -24.25
C ALA A 12 6.18 41.71 -23.16
N LEU A 13 5.01 42.30 -22.97
CA LEU A 13 4.02 41.86 -21.98
C LEU A 13 3.32 40.58 -22.38
N LEU A 14 3.07 40.34 -23.65
CA LEU A 14 2.46 39.13 -24.19
C LEU A 14 3.42 37.92 -24.14
N ALA A 15 4.73 38.15 -24.30
CA ALA A 15 5.73 37.09 -24.20
C ALA A 15 5.91 36.59 -22.75
N LEU A 16 5.74 37.45 -21.74
CA LEU A 16 5.87 37.11 -20.34
C LEU A 16 4.67 36.26 -19.83
N LEU A 17 3.49 36.46 -20.40
CA LEU A 17 2.27 35.72 -20.00
C LEU A 17 2.22 34.31 -20.58
N ALA A 18 2.93 34.03 -21.68
CA ALA A 18 2.97 32.72 -22.30
C ALA A 18 3.92 31.72 -21.57
N MET A 19 4.83 32.21 -20.73
CA MET A 19 5.83 31.39 -20.05
C MET A 19 5.34 30.82 -18.69
N LEU A 20 4.17 31.27 -18.23
CA LEU A 20 3.63 30.85 -16.92
C LEU A 20 2.71 29.67 -16.98
N CYS A 21 2.51 29.02 -18.14
CA CYS A 21 1.50 27.97 -18.33
C CYS A 21 2.03 26.54 -18.43
N CYS A 22 3.28 26.27 -18.05
CA CYS A 22 3.86 24.91 -18.20
C CYS A 22 4.32 24.26 -16.90
N VAL A 23 3.84 24.69 -15.74
CA VAL A 23 3.96 23.86 -14.54
C VAL A 23 2.77 22.90 -14.52
N ARG A 24 2.91 21.77 -15.21
CA ARG A 24 2.00 20.66 -15.04
C ARG A 24 2.32 20.03 -13.68
N PRO A 25 1.40 19.99 -12.73
CA PRO A 25 1.61 19.17 -11.55
C PRO A 25 1.75 17.72 -12.03
N SER A 26 2.90 17.13 -11.81
CA SER A 26 3.06 15.69 -11.98
C SER A 26 2.20 15.04 -10.90
N VAL A 27 0.97 14.68 -11.24
CA VAL A 27 0.16 13.80 -10.42
C VAL A 27 0.87 12.45 -10.49
N HIS A 28 1.69 12.15 -9.49
CA HIS A 28 2.15 10.78 -9.27
C HIS A 28 0.90 10.00 -8.90
N ALA A 29 0.36 9.27 -9.87
CA ALA A 29 -0.69 8.29 -9.60
C ALA A 29 -0.10 7.28 -8.62
N GLN A 30 -0.56 7.32 -7.36
CA GLN A 30 -0.18 6.33 -6.36
C GLN A 30 -0.70 4.98 -6.86
N GLU A 31 0.19 4.00 -7.04
CA GLU A 31 -0.18 2.68 -7.50
C GLU A 31 -1.18 2.06 -6.51
N ALA A 32 -2.29 1.51 -7.02
CA ALA A 32 -3.32 0.90 -6.19
C ALA A 32 -2.73 -0.32 -5.45
N ALA A 33 -2.95 -0.38 -4.14
CA ALA A 33 -2.53 -1.51 -3.33
C ALA A 33 -3.32 -2.78 -3.69
N SER A 34 -2.64 -3.93 -3.63
CA SER A 34 -3.27 -5.24 -3.71
C SER A 34 -3.92 -5.58 -2.38
N THR A 35 -5.23 -5.83 -2.35
CA THR A 35 -5.96 -6.19 -1.13
C THR A 35 -6.10 -7.69 -1.02
N ILE A 36 -5.69 -8.26 0.11
CA ILE A 36 -5.73 -9.69 0.40
C ILE A 36 -6.50 -9.92 1.69
N HIS A 37 -7.40 -10.89 1.67
CA HIS A 37 -8.18 -11.30 2.83
C HIS A 37 -7.70 -12.63 3.37
N ILE A 38 -7.58 -12.73 4.68
CA ILE A 38 -7.27 -13.95 5.42
C ILE A 38 -8.15 -14.01 6.66
N SER A 39 -8.57 -15.17 7.03
CA SER A 39 -9.25 -15.41 8.29
C SER A 39 -8.51 -16.43 9.17
N VAL A 40 -8.76 -16.35 10.47
CA VAL A 40 -8.36 -17.37 11.45
C VAL A 40 -9.61 -18.00 12.02
N LYS A 41 -9.68 -19.31 11.95
CA LYS A 41 -10.75 -20.09 12.54
C LYS A 41 -10.20 -21.41 13.09
N ASP A 42 -10.62 -21.74 14.31
CA ASP A 42 -10.14 -22.95 15.02
C ASP A 42 -8.59 -23.01 15.02
N HIS A 43 -7.94 -21.86 15.22
CA HIS A 43 -6.48 -21.70 15.19
C HIS A 43 -5.81 -22.11 13.86
N HIS A 44 -6.52 -21.93 12.74
CA HIS A 44 -5.97 -22.15 11.39
C HIS A 44 -6.18 -20.92 10.51
N PHE A 45 -5.16 -20.56 9.77
CA PHE A 45 -5.30 -19.55 8.71
C PHE A 45 -6.05 -20.12 7.51
N GLN A 46 -6.98 -19.34 6.98
CA GLN A 46 -7.78 -19.67 5.82
C GLN A 46 -7.78 -18.52 4.81
N PRO A 47 -7.13 -18.67 3.66
CA PRO A 47 -6.21 -19.74 3.28
C PRO A 47 -4.88 -19.65 4.02
N ALA A 48 -4.15 -20.77 4.15
CA ALA A 48 -2.83 -20.80 4.75
C ALA A 48 -1.73 -20.29 3.81
N THR A 49 -1.99 -20.26 2.50
CA THR A 49 -1.11 -19.67 1.49
C THR A 49 -1.82 -18.52 0.81
N LEU A 50 -1.22 -17.33 0.92
CA LEU A 50 -1.66 -16.10 0.26
C LEU A 50 -0.80 -15.84 -0.96
N HIS A 51 -1.36 -15.17 -1.95
CA HIS A 51 -0.64 -14.77 -3.17
C HIS A 51 -0.74 -13.27 -3.39
N ALA A 52 0.37 -12.66 -3.76
CA ALA A 52 0.45 -11.25 -4.12
C ALA A 52 1.39 -11.03 -5.31
N PRO A 53 1.14 -10.01 -6.13
CA PRO A 53 2.10 -9.60 -7.15
C PRO A 53 3.31 -8.91 -6.51
N PRO A 54 4.52 -9.07 -7.08
CA PRO A 54 5.70 -8.34 -6.60
C PRO A 54 5.62 -6.85 -6.92
N ASN A 55 6.38 -6.07 -6.18
CA ASN A 55 6.60 -4.63 -6.43
C ASN A 55 5.32 -3.78 -6.36
N LYS A 56 4.30 -4.25 -5.65
CA LYS A 56 3.06 -3.51 -5.36
C LYS A 56 2.82 -3.44 -3.85
N PRO A 57 2.35 -2.31 -3.33
CA PRO A 57 1.89 -2.25 -1.94
C PRO A 57 0.75 -3.26 -1.70
N ILE A 58 0.68 -3.78 -0.48
CA ILE A 58 -0.32 -4.78 -0.09
C ILE A 58 -1.10 -4.27 1.11
N VAL A 59 -2.41 -4.44 1.08
CA VAL A 59 -3.28 -4.31 2.25
C VAL A 59 -3.76 -5.70 2.62
N LEU A 60 -3.34 -6.18 3.78
CA LEU A 60 -3.77 -7.46 4.32
C LEU A 60 -4.88 -7.21 5.35
N ILE A 61 -6.03 -7.81 5.15
CA ILE A 61 -7.19 -7.74 6.04
C ILE A 61 -7.33 -9.09 6.72
N ILE A 62 -7.18 -9.09 8.06
CA ILE A 62 -7.22 -10.31 8.87
C ILE A 62 -8.51 -10.31 9.67
N LYS A 63 -9.32 -11.35 9.52
CA LYS A 63 -10.54 -11.56 10.29
C LYS A 63 -10.34 -12.69 11.27
N ASN A 64 -10.41 -12.40 12.57
CA ASN A 64 -10.34 -13.42 13.61
C ASN A 64 -11.75 -13.97 13.90
N LEU A 65 -12.03 -15.18 13.46
CA LEU A 65 -13.32 -15.85 13.66
C LEU A 65 -13.39 -16.64 14.97
N ASP A 66 -12.26 -16.76 15.68
CA ASP A 66 -12.22 -17.36 17.01
C ASP A 66 -12.63 -16.35 18.08
N SER A 67 -13.02 -16.84 19.24
CA SER A 67 -13.39 -16.00 20.39
C SER A 67 -12.19 -15.45 21.16
N THR A 68 -11.02 -16.05 20.98
CA THR A 68 -9.77 -15.64 21.63
C THR A 68 -8.95 -14.72 20.72
N PRO A 69 -8.15 -13.80 21.28
CA PRO A 69 -7.27 -12.97 20.47
C PRO A 69 -6.18 -13.80 19.79
N MET A 70 -5.69 -13.27 18.67
CA MET A 70 -4.54 -13.79 17.92
C MET A 70 -3.53 -12.68 17.70
N GLU A 71 -2.28 -13.02 17.47
CA GLU A 71 -1.24 -12.08 17.06
C GLU A 71 -0.60 -12.52 15.75
N PHE A 72 -0.91 -11.78 14.68
CA PHE A 72 -0.25 -11.98 13.40
C PHE A 72 1.18 -11.48 13.49
N GLU A 73 2.14 -12.37 13.31
CA GLU A 73 3.55 -12.04 13.34
C GLU A 73 4.27 -12.57 12.10
N SER A 74 5.17 -11.74 11.57
CA SER A 74 6.10 -12.12 10.52
C SER A 74 7.43 -11.39 10.69
N VAL A 75 8.49 -12.14 10.93
CA VAL A 75 9.85 -11.58 11.06
C VAL A 75 10.30 -10.95 9.73
N ARG A 76 10.07 -11.62 8.60
CA ARG A 76 10.47 -11.10 7.28
C ARG A 76 9.69 -9.87 6.84
N LEU A 77 8.42 -9.76 7.22
CA LEU A 77 7.58 -8.59 6.94
C LEU A 77 7.76 -7.49 7.99
N ARG A 78 8.37 -7.80 9.13
CA ARG A 78 8.53 -6.91 10.30
C ARG A 78 7.18 -6.40 10.79
N VAL A 79 6.26 -7.33 10.98
CA VAL A 79 4.88 -7.04 11.38
C VAL A 79 4.55 -7.83 12.63
N GLU A 80 3.92 -7.14 13.57
CA GLU A 80 3.22 -7.67 14.74
C GLU A 80 1.86 -6.98 14.83
N LYS A 81 0.78 -7.74 14.87
CA LYS A 81 -0.58 -7.19 14.94
C LYS A 81 -1.49 -8.09 15.76
N VAL A 82 -1.93 -7.59 16.91
CA VAL A 82 -2.97 -8.26 17.70
C VAL A 82 -4.34 -7.99 17.10
N VAL A 83 -5.13 -9.04 16.94
CA VAL A 83 -6.51 -8.98 16.49
C VAL A 83 -7.39 -9.63 17.54
N ALA A 84 -8.30 -8.86 18.13
CA ALA A 84 -9.23 -9.35 19.14
C ALA A 84 -10.09 -10.50 18.62
N GLY A 85 -10.56 -11.36 19.51
CA GLY A 85 -11.52 -12.41 19.15
C GLY A 85 -12.78 -11.81 18.50
N GLY A 86 -13.19 -12.36 17.36
CA GLY A 86 -14.29 -11.82 16.56
C GLY A 86 -13.99 -10.50 15.83
N GLY A 87 -12.77 -9.97 15.96
CA GLY A 87 -12.35 -8.70 15.40
C GLY A 87 -11.69 -8.79 14.03
N GLU A 88 -11.34 -7.63 13.50
CA GLU A 88 -10.63 -7.48 12.24
C GLU A 88 -9.39 -6.60 12.43
N GLY A 89 -8.29 -6.95 11.78
CA GLY A 89 -7.07 -6.17 11.74
C GLY A 89 -6.66 -5.85 10.31
N ILE A 90 -6.07 -4.68 10.12
CA ILE A 90 -5.56 -4.23 8.82
C ILE A 90 -4.06 -4.01 8.94
N ILE A 91 -3.31 -4.65 8.04
CA ILE A 91 -1.86 -4.49 7.92
C ILE A 91 -1.55 -3.91 6.54
N ARG A 92 -0.79 -2.83 6.52
CA ARG A 92 -0.29 -2.22 5.29
C ARG A 92 1.17 -2.61 5.11
N LEU A 93 1.45 -3.34 4.03
CA LEU A 93 2.79 -3.76 3.67
C LEU A 93 3.30 -2.89 2.51
N ARG A 94 4.59 -2.56 2.58
CA ARG A 94 5.28 -1.98 1.44
C ARG A 94 5.29 -2.94 0.25
N ALA A 95 5.63 -2.46 -0.93
CA ALA A 95 5.95 -3.30 -2.07
C ALA A 95 7.05 -4.31 -1.71
N LEU A 96 6.83 -5.58 -2.02
CA LEU A 96 7.74 -6.68 -1.71
C LEU A 96 8.37 -7.23 -2.98
N GLU A 97 9.59 -7.69 -2.85
CA GLU A 97 10.25 -8.50 -3.88
C GLU A 97 9.62 -9.89 -3.94
N ALA A 98 9.74 -10.56 -5.09
CA ALA A 98 9.31 -11.95 -5.24
C ALA A 98 9.99 -12.84 -4.19
N GLY A 99 9.23 -13.72 -3.59
CA GLY A 99 9.69 -14.63 -2.54
C GLY A 99 8.57 -15.13 -1.64
N ALA A 100 8.92 -15.99 -0.71
CA ALA A 100 8.01 -16.53 0.29
C ALA A 100 8.24 -15.83 1.64
N TYR A 101 7.16 -15.35 2.23
CA TYR A 101 7.18 -14.61 3.50
C TYR A 101 6.29 -15.35 4.49
N ASN A 102 6.92 -16.04 5.44
CA ASN A 102 6.21 -16.81 6.46
C ASN A 102 5.61 -15.90 7.52
N PHE A 103 4.45 -16.26 8.02
CA PHE A 103 3.79 -15.63 9.15
C PHE A 103 3.16 -16.70 10.07
N PHE A 104 2.85 -16.32 11.28
CA PHE A 104 2.26 -17.21 12.27
C PHE A 104 1.44 -16.42 13.30
N ASP A 105 0.67 -17.11 14.09
CA ASP A 105 -0.01 -16.56 15.27
C ASP A 105 0.89 -16.77 16.49
N ASP A 106 1.45 -15.68 17.05
CA ASP A 106 2.37 -15.81 18.18
C ASP A 106 1.70 -16.33 19.44
N PHE A 107 0.40 -16.15 19.59
CA PHE A 107 -0.36 -16.74 20.70
C PHE A 107 -0.62 -18.23 20.51
N HIS A 108 -0.51 -18.74 19.28
CA HIS A 108 -0.71 -20.13 18.88
C HIS A 108 0.30 -20.49 17.80
N GLN A 109 1.55 -20.70 18.16
CA GLN A 109 2.68 -20.76 17.24
C GLN A 109 2.64 -21.90 16.20
N GLN A 110 1.78 -22.89 16.40
CA GLN A 110 1.54 -23.94 15.40
C GLN A 110 0.65 -23.46 14.24
N THR A 111 -0.05 -22.33 14.43
CA THR A 111 -0.87 -21.69 13.41
C THR A 111 0.03 -20.87 12.50
N GLN A 112 0.31 -21.40 11.31
CA GLN A 112 1.29 -20.84 10.38
C GLN A 112 0.72 -20.68 8.97
N GLY A 113 1.27 -19.73 8.23
CA GLY A 113 0.94 -19.50 6.83
C GLY A 113 2.11 -18.86 6.06
N THR A 114 1.89 -18.69 4.78
CA THR A 114 2.89 -18.13 3.86
C THR A 114 2.25 -17.15 2.90
N LEU A 115 2.87 -15.98 2.72
CA LEU A 115 2.59 -15.06 1.63
C LEU A 115 3.60 -15.32 0.51
N ASP A 116 3.10 -15.84 -0.60
CA ASP A 116 3.87 -16.13 -1.80
C ASP A 116 3.75 -14.97 -2.79
N VAL A 117 4.86 -14.28 -3.01
CA VAL A 117 4.94 -13.12 -3.88
C VAL A 117 5.63 -13.51 -5.18
N LYS A 118 4.84 -13.51 -6.27
CA LYS A 118 5.34 -13.89 -7.60
C LYS A 118 4.46 -13.37 -8.73
#